data_872330b519fec9b8a03d2f9b2ea31c65
#
_entry.id   872330b519fec9b8a03d2f9b2ea31c65
#
_cell.length_a   1.000
_cell.length_b   1.000
_cell.length_c   1.000
_cell.angle_alpha   90.00
_cell.angle_beta   90.00
_cell.angle_gamma   90.00
#
_symmetry.space_group_name_H-M   'P 1'
#
loop_
_entity.id
_entity.type
_entity.pdbx_description
1 polymer ?
#
loop_
_entity_poly.entity_id
_entity_poly.type
_entity_poly.pdbx_seq_one_letter_code
_entity_poly.pdbx_strand_id
1 'polypeptide(L)'
;MTGEQAARTICGTLREEGFTALLAGGCVRDRLLGRAPRDYDVATDATPEQVRALFPRHVAVGEAFGVVKVLLEDHEIDVVTFRRDGVYHDGRHPDSVAYAAPREDAARRDFTVNALFLDPVTDQVLDFVDGLEDLRRRLIRCVGHPRERFLEDRLRLLRAIRFASGLGFDIDLGTWNALKEVTSEHGLHGVSAERIRDELDRMLTEGGARSAMERLAESGLLEIILPEVAALRGVPQPETYHPEGDVWEHTLRMLALLPAQPPVELAWAALLHDCGKPRTITFADRIRFHYHEKVGENMVHVIGRRLRFPNRRIERIAWLVGNHMRLAALPDMREGRRKRFATEPDFPLLVELARLDSLSSHGDLSLVEWARNYLDSLPPEQPLPRPLVTGDDLKQLGLPPGPVYRELLRTLHEHQLEGCFSTRKEGIALARKMLAEITPPPGDRG
;
A
#
# COMPACT_ATOMS: atom_id res chain seq x y z
N MET A 1 24.31 5.39 17.00
CA MET A 1 24.16 3.93 17.31
C MET A 1 23.33 3.30 16.20
N THR A 2 23.52 2.02 15.82
CA THR A 2 22.61 1.29 14.91
C THR A 2 21.46 0.64 15.69
N GLY A 3 20.37 0.25 15.01
CA GLY A 3 19.25 -0.46 15.65
C GLY A 3 19.70 -1.78 16.30
N GLU A 4 20.64 -2.52 15.68
CA GLU A 4 21.22 -3.72 16.27
C GLU A 4 22.01 -3.39 17.56
N GLN A 5 22.81 -2.34 17.55
CA GLN A 5 23.52 -1.91 18.73
C GLN A 5 22.59 -1.49 19.86
N ALA A 6 21.50 -0.79 19.55
CA ALA A 6 20.48 -0.41 20.52
C ALA A 6 19.83 -1.66 21.15
N ALA A 7 19.41 -2.62 20.34
CA ALA A 7 18.81 -3.87 20.83
C ALA A 7 19.80 -4.70 21.68
N ARG A 8 21.08 -4.78 21.27
CA ARG A 8 22.13 -5.46 22.06
C ARG A 8 22.42 -4.75 23.38
N THR A 9 22.39 -3.41 23.42
CA THR A 9 22.53 -2.63 24.66
C THR A 9 21.39 -2.93 25.62
N ILE A 10 20.14 -2.95 25.12
CA ILE A 10 18.96 -3.32 25.93
C ILE A 10 19.11 -4.73 26.48
N CYS A 11 19.53 -5.69 25.65
CA CYS A 11 19.81 -7.06 26.12
C CYS A 11 20.90 -7.09 27.21
N GLY A 12 21.96 -6.29 27.05
CA GLY A 12 23.05 -6.19 28.06
C GLY A 12 22.51 -5.72 29.41
N THR A 13 21.79 -4.59 29.42
CA THR A 13 21.18 -4.05 30.64
C THR A 13 20.25 -5.06 31.34
N LEU A 14 19.39 -5.75 30.58
CA LEU A 14 18.52 -6.78 31.14
C LEU A 14 19.31 -7.94 31.76
N ARG A 15 20.40 -8.36 31.12
CA ARG A 15 21.25 -9.46 31.63
C ARG A 15 22.06 -9.08 32.86
N GLU A 16 22.53 -7.85 32.96
CA GLU A 16 23.21 -7.33 34.15
C GLU A 16 22.31 -7.38 35.38
N GLU A 17 20.99 -7.25 35.20
CA GLU A 17 19.97 -7.38 36.25
C GLU A 17 19.49 -8.85 36.44
N GLY A 18 20.13 -9.81 35.77
CA GLY A 18 19.89 -11.24 35.95
C GLY A 18 18.77 -11.81 35.08
N PHE A 19 18.23 -11.05 34.12
CA PHE A 19 17.21 -11.53 33.22
C PHE A 19 17.80 -12.20 31.97
N THR A 20 17.06 -13.16 31.41
CA THR A 20 17.31 -13.69 30.07
C THR A 20 16.89 -12.63 29.06
N ALA A 21 17.75 -12.30 28.10
CA ALA A 21 17.40 -11.39 27.02
C ALA A 21 18.02 -11.84 25.68
N LEU A 22 17.20 -11.96 24.65
CA LEU A 22 17.52 -12.50 23.34
C LEU A 22 16.99 -11.56 22.24
N LEU A 23 17.69 -11.45 21.12
CA LEU A 23 17.08 -10.93 19.90
C LEU A 23 16.09 -11.97 19.36
N ALA A 24 14.97 -11.55 18.78
CA ALA A 24 13.88 -12.46 18.43
C ALA A 24 13.21 -12.15 17.08
N GLY A 25 12.73 -13.18 16.42
CA GLY A 25 11.81 -13.04 15.30
C GLY A 25 12.44 -12.58 13.99
N GLY A 26 11.85 -11.56 13.38
CA GLY A 26 12.21 -11.09 12.05
C GLY A 26 13.65 -10.67 11.89
N CYS A 27 14.24 -10.01 12.90
CA CYS A 27 15.62 -9.56 12.84
C CYS A 27 16.62 -10.74 12.82
N VAL A 28 16.32 -11.82 13.52
CA VAL A 28 17.16 -13.04 13.51
C VAL A 28 17.10 -13.72 12.16
N ARG A 29 15.90 -13.90 11.61
CA ARG A 29 15.70 -14.44 10.26
C ARG A 29 16.43 -13.61 9.22
N ASP A 30 16.24 -12.29 9.19
CA ASP A 30 16.80 -11.42 8.17
C ASP A 30 18.34 -11.39 8.24
N ARG A 31 18.91 -11.36 9.45
CA ARG A 31 20.36 -11.52 9.66
C ARG A 31 20.89 -12.83 9.07
N LEU A 32 20.22 -13.97 9.33
CA LEU A 32 20.61 -15.27 8.79
C LEU A 32 20.51 -15.35 7.27
N LEU A 33 19.64 -14.55 6.66
CA LEU A 33 19.50 -14.40 5.20
C LEU A 33 20.48 -13.38 4.60
N GLY A 34 21.33 -12.73 5.40
CA GLY A 34 22.22 -11.66 4.97
C GLY A 34 21.48 -10.37 4.55
N ARG A 35 20.24 -10.17 5.04
CA ARG A 35 19.44 -8.97 4.82
C ARG A 35 19.56 -8.03 6.00
N ALA A 36 19.52 -6.73 5.76
CA ALA A 36 19.43 -5.74 6.83
C ALA A 36 18.04 -5.81 7.49
N PRO A 37 17.92 -6.12 8.79
CA PRO A 37 16.66 -6.07 9.51
C PRO A 37 16.10 -4.65 9.52
N ARG A 38 14.77 -4.51 9.39
CA ARG A 38 14.09 -3.21 9.50
C ARG A 38 13.90 -2.83 10.97
N ASP A 39 13.45 -3.80 11.77
CA ASP A 39 13.11 -3.64 13.17
C ASP A 39 13.86 -4.68 13.98
N TYR A 40 14.16 -4.38 15.23
CA TYR A 40 14.79 -5.29 16.17
C TYR A 40 13.87 -5.49 17.37
N ASP A 41 13.54 -6.75 17.67
CA ASP A 41 12.75 -7.14 18.81
C ASP A 41 13.67 -7.82 19.85
N VAL A 42 13.47 -7.47 21.12
CA VAL A 42 14.10 -8.14 22.26
C VAL A 42 13.05 -8.96 22.99
N ALA A 43 13.34 -10.24 23.24
CA ALA A 43 12.51 -11.11 24.05
C ALA A 43 13.21 -11.43 25.37
N THR A 44 12.48 -11.34 26.50
CA THR A 44 13.03 -11.44 27.84
C THR A 44 12.07 -12.16 28.80
N ASP A 45 12.58 -12.68 29.93
CA ASP A 45 11.77 -13.14 31.06
C ASP A 45 11.45 -12.03 32.07
N ALA A 46 11.99 -10.80 31.88
CA ALA A 46 11.60 -9.64 32.67
C ALA A 46 10.12 -9.26 32.36
N THR A 47 9.36 -8.95 33.41
CA THR A 47 7.98 -8.48 33.26
C THR A 47 7.95 -7.05 32.68
N PRO A 48 6.83 -6.59 32.10
CA PRO A 48 6.72 -5.23 31.60
C PRO A 48 7.05 -4.16 32.65
N GLU A 49 6.70 -4.40 33.93
CA GLU A 49 6.99 -3.49 35.05
C GLU A 49 8.50 -3.42 35.30
N GLN A 50 9.21 -4.55 35.27
CA GLN A 50 10.65 -4.60 35.41
C GLN A 50 11.38 -3.94 34.27
N VAL A 51 10.93 -4.17 33.02
CA VAL A 51 11.47 -3.48 31.83
C VAL A 51 11.31 -1.96 31.97
N ARG A 52 10.14 -1.46 32.40
CA ARG A 52 9.90 -0.02 32.60
C ARG A 52 10.77 0.57 33.71
N ALA A 53 11.02 -0.18 34.75
CA ALA A 53 11.89 0.27 35.85
C ALA A 53 13.34 0.45 35.39
N LEU A 54 13.81 -0.42 34.48
CA LEU A 54 15.18 -0.36 33.94
C LEU A 54 15.34 0.70 32.82
N PHE A 55 14.29 0.96 32.05
CA PHE A 55 14.35 1.88 30.92
C PHE A 55 13.39 3.07 31.11
N PRO A 56 13.88 4.21 31.64
CA PRO A 56 13.02 5.38 31.95
C PRO A 56 12.35 5.98 30.71
N ARG A 57 13.00 5.89 29.52
CA ARG A 57 12.45 6.33 28.24
C ARG A 57 11.75 5.16 27.54
N HIS A 58 10.46 5.05 27.71
CA HIS A 58 9.63 4.02 27.13
C HIS A 58 8.26 4.52 26.74
N VAL A 59 7.57 3.82 25.85
CA VAL A 59 6.15 4.00 25.54
C VAL A 59 5.43 2.71 25.89
N ALA A 60 4.38 2.84 26.67
CA ALA A 60 3.52 1.71 27.05
C ALA A 60 2.59 1.38 25.86
N VAL A 61 3.01 0.46 25.00
CA VAL A 61 2.20 -0.02 23.87
C VAL A 61 1.94 -1.50 24.04
N GLY A 62 0.68 -1.88 24.28
CA GLY A 62 0.32 -3.30 24.37
C GLY A 62 0.72 -3.98 25.69
N GLU A 63 0.74 -3.28 26.81
CA GLU A 63 1.07 -3.82 28.15
C GLU A 63 0.25 -5.08 28.50
N ALA A 64 -1.03 -5.10 28.16
CA ALA A 64 -1.89 -6.28 28.34
C ALA A 64 -1.36 -7.52 27.62
N PHE A 65 -0.42 -7.35 26.68
CA PHE A 65 0.21 -8.41 25.89
C PHE A 65 1.71 -8.55 26.15
N GLY A 66 2.24 -7.91 27.21
CA GLY A 66 3.65 -8.07 27.62
C GLY A 66 4.66 -7.34 26.71
N VAL A 67 4.26 -6.25 26.02
CA VAL A 67 5.16 -5.49 25.15
C VAL A 67 5.44 -4.10 25.73
N VAL A 68 6.71 -3.72 25.83
CA VAL A 68 7.17 -2.39 26.19
C VAL A 68 8.08 -1.87 25.07
N LYS A 69 7.74 -0.71 24.51
CA LYS A 69 8.58 -0.04 23.52
C LYS A 69 9.62 0.81 24.23
N VAL A 70 10.87 0.40 24.19
CA VAL A 70 12.00 1.14 24.78
C VAL A 70 12.56 2.12 23.75
N LEU A 71 12.75 3.37 24.18
CA LEU A 71 13.34 4.44 23.37
C LEU A 71 14.81 4.61 23.77
N LEU A 72 15.72 4.21 22.91
CA LEU A 72 17.16 4.33 23.12
C LEU A 72 17.78 5.16 21.97
N GLU A 73 18.31 6.34 22.31
CA GLU A 73 18.68 7.37 21.33
C GLU A 73 17.53 7.67 20.35
N ASP A 74 17.74 7.44 19.04
CA ASP A 74 16.75 7.62 17.98
C ASP A 74 16.08 6.31 17.55
N HIS A 75 16.24 5.22 18.36
CA HIS A 75 15.68 3.91 18.04
C HIS A 75 14.53 3.55 18.99
N GLU A 76 13.50 2.96 18.40
CA GLU A 76 12.39 2.32 19.11
C GLU A 76 12.55 0.82 19.03
N ILE A 77 12.72 0.15 20.17
CA ILE A 77 12.91 -1.30 20.25
C ILE A 77 11.77 -1.92 21.05
N ASP A 78 11.08 -2.88 20.48
CA ASP A 78 10.04 -3.62 21.15
C ASP A 78 10.69 -4.68 22.07
N VAL A 79 10.45 -4.54 23.39
CA VAL A 79 10.88 -5.51 24.40
C VAL A 79 9.66 -6.31 24.83
N VAL A 80 9.68 -7.60 24.54
CA VAL A 80 8.54 -8.51 24.70
C VAL A 80 8.87 -9.53 25.78
N THR A 81 8.02 -9.63 26.80
CA THR A 81 8.15 -10.70 27.80
C THR A 81 7.80 -12.05 27.18
N PHE A 82 8.65 -13.10 27.38
CA PHE A 82 8.33 -14.45 26.96
C PHE A 82 6.99 -14.88 27.55
N ARG A 83 6.12 -15.40 26.70
CA ARG A 83 4.78 -15.75 27.12
C ARG A 83 4.24 -17.00 26.45
N ARG A 84 3.27 -17.58 27.09
CA ARG A 84 2.36 -18.58 26.56
C ARG A 84 0.97 -17.95 26.48
N ASP A 85 0.35 -18.04 25.33
CA ASP A 85 -1.00 -17.54 25.11
C ASP A 85 -2.02 -18.58 25.59
N GLY A 86 -3.12 -18.14 26.22
CA GLY A 86 -4.27 -18.97 26.56
C GLY A 86 -5.16 -19.26 25.33
N VAL A 87 -6.42 -19.62 25.59
CA VAL A 87 -7.38 -19.91 24.52
C VAL A 87 -7.78 -18.62 23.78
N TYR A 88 -7.98 -18.72 22.48
CA TYR A 88 -8.45 -17.63 21.64
C TYR A 88 -9.95 -17.80 21.34
N HIS A 89 -10.78 -16.86 21.75
CA HIS A 89 -12.24 -16.89 21.48
C HIS A 89 -12.65 -15.92 20.38
N ASP A 90 -11.97 -14.79 20.25
CA ASP A 90 -12.31 -13.74 19.27
C ASP A 90 -11.50 -13.84 17.97
N GLY A 91 -10.60 -14.83 17.85
CA GLY A 91 -9.71 -15.00 16.71
C GLY A 91 -8.60 -13.94 16.64
N ARG A 92 -8.23 -13.31 17.78
CA ARG A 92 -7.17 -12.31 17.86
C ARG A 92 -6.46 -12.26 19.23
N HIS A 93 -7.22 -12.25 20.30
CA HIS A 93 -6.67 -12.06 21.64
C HIS A 93 -6.80 -13.33 22.46
N PRO A 94 -5.72 -13.80 23.09
CA PRO A 94 -5.84 -14.87 24.06
C PRO A 94 -6.56 -14.34 25.32
N ASP A 95 -7.39 -15.17 25.93
CA ASP A 95 -8.11 -14.82 27.18
C ASP A 95 -7.16 -14.53 28.34
N SER A 96 -6.00 -15.14 28.31
CA SER A 96 -4.96 -14.99 29.34
C SER A 96 -3.58 -15.10 28.73
N VAL A 97 -2.64 -14.42 29.34
CA VAL A 97 -1.22 -14.48 29.02
C VAL A 97 -0.47 -14.93 30.28
N ALA A 98 0.30 -15.99 30.18
CA ALA A 98 1.19 -16.42 31.24
C ALA A 98 2.66 -16.25 30.82
N TYR A 99 3.50 -15.75 31.70
CA TYR A 99 4.94 -15.69 31.47
C TYR A 99 5.51 -17.09 31.29
N ALA A 100 6.47 -17.26 30.42
CA ALA A 100 6.91 -18.54 29.94
C ALA A 100 8.43 -18.56 29.64
N ALA A 101 8.95 -19.71 29.27
CA ALA A 101 10.31 -19.87 28.79
C ALA A 101 10.41 -19.58 27.26
N PRO A 102 11.62 -19.35 26.71
CA PRO A 102 11.84 -19.12 25.30
C PRO A 102 11.23 -20.19 24.38
N ARG A 103 11.24 -21.45 24.77
CA ARG A 103 10.64 -22.56 24.02
C ARG A 103 9.14 -22.43 23.87
N GLU A 104 8.44 -22.01 24.93
CA GLU A 104 6.99 -21.82 24.90
C GLU A 104 6.63 -20.58 24.08
N ASP A 105 7.44 -19.51 24.13
CA ASP A 105 7.28 -18.32 23.29
C ASP A 105 7.48 -18.67 21.81
N ALA A 106 8.46 -19.51 21.46
CA ALA A 106 8.63 -20.02 20.09
C ALA A 106 7.38 -20.77 19.62
N ALA A 107 6.82 -21.62 20.47
CA ALA A 107 5.68 -22.47 20.13
C ALA A 107 4.38 -21.71 19.82
N ARG A 108 4.20 -20.47 20.29
CA ARG A 108 3.02 -19.65 20.01
C ARG A 108 3.16 -18.76 18.77
N ARG A 109 4.37 -18.64 18.19
CA ARG A 109 4.60 -17.79 17.02
C ARG A 109 3.90 -18.32 15.77
N ASP A 110 3.81 -17.48 14.76
CA ASP A 110 3.10 -17.81 13.52
C ASP A 110 3.83 -18.84 12.64
N PHE A 111 5.11 -18.55 12.30
CA PHE A 111 5.89 -19.37 11.39
C PHE A 111 7.25 -19.73 12.01
N THR A 112 7.75 -20.91 11.67
CA THR A 112 9.01 -21.46 12.19
C THR A 112 10.19 -20.52 11.97
N VAL A 113 10.30 -19.91 10.78
CA VAL A 113 11.36 -18.96 10.42
C VAL A 113 11.30 -17.64 11.20
N ASN A 114 10.18 -17.32 11.83
CA ASN A 114 10.00 -16.16 12.69
C ASN A 114 10.08 -16.51 14.19
N ALA A 115 10.30 -17.76 14.52
CA ALA A 115 10.35 -18.25 15.90
C ALA A 115 11.78 -18.54 16.37
N LEU A 116 12.76 -17.93 15.71
CA LEU A 116 14.17 -18.00 16.03
C LEU A 116 14.56 -16.92 17.03
N PHE A 117 15.50 -17.26 17.92
CA PHE A 117 16.12 -16.32 18.84
C PHE A 117 17.63 -16.31 18.62
N LEU A 118 18.28 -15.20 18.96
CA LEU A 118 19.72 -15.05 18.92
C LEU A 118 20.23 -14.55 20.27
N ASP A 119 21.17 -15.28 20.85
CA ASP A 119 21.91 -14.78 21.99
C ASP A 119 22.84 -13.65 21.55
N PRO A 120 22.66 -12.43 22.07
CA PRO A 120 23.43 -11.26 21.62
C PRO A 120 24.90 -11.29 22.07
N VAL A 121 25.29 -12.17 23.03
CA VAL A 121 26.67 -12.29 23.54
C VAL A 121 27.45 -13.35 22.79
N THR A 122 26.85 -14.53 22.60
CA THR A 122 27.52 -15.68 21.96
C THR A 122 27.28 -15.76 20.46
N ASP A 123 26.35 -14.95 19.94
CA ASP A 123 25.81 -15.02 18.55
C ASP A 123 25.23 -16.42 18.21
N GLN A 124 24.92 -17.22 19.22
CA GLN A 124 24.29 -18.51 19.02
C GLN A 124 22.81 -18.37 18.75
N VAL A 125 22.32 -19.03 17.69
CA VAL A 125 20.89 -19.12 17.37
C VAL A 125 20.26 -20.23 18.18
N LEU A 126 19.14 -19.90 18.85
CA LEU A 126 18.29 -20.84 19.55
C LEU A 126 17.06 -21.14 18.68
N ASP A 127 16.91 -22.40 18.32
CA ASP A 127 15.82 -22.93 17.50
C ASP A 127 15.09 -24.04 18.26
N PHE A 128 13.78 -23.86 18.44
CA PHE A 128 12.93 -24.80 19.17
C PHE A 128 11.87 -25.46 18.30
N VAL A 129 11.79 -25.07 17.00
CA VAL A 129 10.67 -25.40 16.11
C VAL A 129 11.12 -25.72 14.68
N ASP A 130 12.40 -26.07 14.48
CA ASP A 130 13.02 -26.38 13.20
C ASP A 130 13.04 -25.23 12.18
N GLY A 131 13.04 -23.99 12.67
CA GLY A 131 13.03 -22.77 11.84
C GLY A 131 14.30 -22.58 11.02
N LEU A 132 15.47 -23.03 11.50
CA LEU A 132 16.74 -23.00 10.75
C LEU A 132 16.69 -23.91 9.52
N GLU A 133 16.07 -25.08 9.64
CA GLU A 133 15.93 -26.01 8.51
C GLU A 133 14.95 -25.46 7.50
N ASP A 134 13.81 -24.92 7.91
CA ASP A 134 12.85 -24.29 7.03
C ASP A 134 13.44 -23.04 6.33
N LEU A 135 14.30 -22.29 7.03
CA LEU A 135 15.03 -21.16 6.43
C LEU A 135 15.99 -21.62 5.32
N ARG A 136 16.76 -22.72 5.52
CA ARG A 136 17.63 -23.30 4.48
C ARG A 136 16.82 -23.82 3.29
N ARG A 137 15.66 -24.43 3.55
CA ARG A 137 14.73 -24.94 2.52
C ARG A 137 13.93 -23.85 1.84
N ARG A 138 14.02 -22.61 2.30
CA ARG A 138 13.22 -21.49 1.84
C ARG A 138 11.72 -21.77 1.95
N LEU A 139 11.27 -22.17 3.12
CA LEU A 139 9.91 -22.64 3.36
C LEU A 139 9.22 -21.83 4.47
N ILE A 140 7.99 -21.41 4.23
CA ILE A 140 7.11 -20.85 5.25
C ILE A 140 6.22 -21.95 5.78
N ARG A 141 6.44 -22.33 7.03
CA ARG A 141 5.68 -23.36 7.75
C ARG A 141 5.11 -22.78 9.04
N CYS A 142 3.84 -23.06 9.33
CA CYS A 142 3.25 -22.74 10.62
C CYS A 142 3.96 -23.50 11.75
N VAL A 143 4.08 -22.86 12.90
CA VAL A 143 4.50 -23.56 14.13
C VAL A 143 3.34 -24.41 14.62
N GLY A 144 3.58 -25.70 14.88
CA GLY A 144 2.54 -26.64 15.34
C GLY A 144 1.52 -26.99 14.27
N HIS A 145 0.24 -27.02 14.64
CA HIS A 145 -0.85 -27.41 13.73
C HIS A 145 -1.36 -26.22 12.90
N PRO A 146 -1.17 -26.21 11.56
CA PRO A 146 -1.47 -25.03 10.75
C PRO A 146 -2.92 -24.56 10.86
N ARG A 147 -3.90 -25.50 10.84
CA ARG A 147 -5.33 -25.15 10.94
C ARG A 147 -5.65 -24.41 12.24
N GLU A 148 -5.14 -24.89 13.36
CA GLU A 148 -5.33 -24.27 14.67
C GLU A 148 -4.71 -22.87 14.70
N ARG A 149 -3.47 -22.74 14.18
CA ARG A 149 -2.77 -21.45 14.07
C ARG A 149 -3.53 -20.41 13.28
N PHE A 150 -4.16 -20.80 12.18
CA PHE A 150 -4.98 -19.88 11.38
C PHE A 150 -6.32 -19.54 12.06
N LEU A 151 -6.90 -20.45 12.81
CA LEU A 151 -8.14 -20.18 13.57
C LEU A 151 -7.89 -19.26 14.78
N GLU A 152 -6.73 -19.32 15.43
CA GLU A 152 -6.35 -18.41 16.52
C GLU A 152 -6.26 -16.95 16.05
N ASP A 153 -5.66 -16.68 14.90
CA ASP A 153 -5.61 -15.35 14.28
C ASP A 153 -5.62 -15.49 12.75
N ARG A 154 -6.76 -15.22 12.14
CA ARG A 154 -6.94 -15.34 10.68
C ARG A 154 -6.10 -14.36 9.88
N LEU A 155 -5.52 -13.31 10.49
CA LEU A 155 -4.53 -12.48 9.82
C LEU A 155 -3.30 -13.29 9.39
N ARG A 156 -2.99 -14.39 10.09
CA ARG A 156 -1.88 -15.28 9.73
C ARG A 156 -2.02 -15.88 8.32
N LEU A 157 -3.25 -15.98 7.76
CA LEU A 157 -3.47 -16.36 6.36
C LEU A 157 -2.77 -15.37 5.41
N LEU A 158 -2.99 -14.07 5.63
CA LEU A 158 -2.34 -13.01 4.84
C LEU A 158 -0.84 -12.95 5.12
N ARG A 159 -0.43 -13.08 6.37
CA ARG A 159 0.98 -13.09 6.78
C ARG A 159 1.76 -14.23 6.11
N ALA A 160 1.18 -15.44 5.98
CA ALA A 160 1.81 -16.55 5.25
C ALA A 160 2.13 -16.17 3.81
N ILE A 161 1.17 -15.60 3.10
CA ILE A 161 1.34 -15.14 1.71
C ILE A 161 2.38 -14.02 1.65
N ARG A 162 2.29 -13.02 2.54
CA ARG A 162 3.24 -11.91 2.58
C ARG A 162 4.68 -12.38 2.80
N PHE A 163 4.92 -13.21 3.81
CA PHE A 163 6.27 -13.70 4.08
C PHE A 163 6.79 -14.57 2.94
N ALA A 164 5.97 -15.47 2.40
CA ALA A 164 6.37 -16.30 1.28
C ALA A 164 6.76 -15.45 0.06
N SER A 165 5.93 -14.46 -0.30
CA SER A 165 6.16 -13.60 -1.46
C SER A 165 7.34 -12.65 -1.26
N GLY A 166 7.42 -11.97 -0.11
CA GLY A 166 8.49 -11.00 0.18
C GLY A 166 9.86 -11.64 0.38
N LEU A 167 9.92 -12.88 0.86
CA LEU A 167 11.17 -13.64 1.01
C LEU A 167 11.54 -14.42 -0.25
N GLY A 168 10.60 -14.66 -1.17
CA GLY A 168 10.76 -15.55 -2.31
C GLY A 168 10.83 -17.03 -1.87
N PHE A 169 10.02 -17.39 -0.87
CA PHE A 169 9.93 -18.73 -0.29
C PHE A 169 8.64 -19.43 -0.73
N ASP A 170 8.66 -20.75 -0.71
CA ASP A 170 7.45 -21.54 -0.85
C ASP A 170 6.69 -21.65 0.48
N ILE A 171 5.40 -22.00 0.41
CA ILE A 171 4.62 -22.32 1.58
C ILE A 171 4.58 -23.85 1.72
N ASP A 172 4.85 -24.36 2.93
CA ASP A 172 4.74 -25.79 3.22
C ASP A 172 3.36 -26.35 2.83
N LEU A 173 3.32 -27.54 2.24
CA LEU A 173 2.09 -28.12 1.69
C LEU A 173 0.99 -28.25 2.76
N GLY A 174 1.34 -28.67 3.98
CA GLY A 174 0.39 -28.77 5.08
C GLY A 174 -0.16 -27.40 5.48
N THR A 175 0.72 -26.40 5.54
CA THR A 175 0.38 -25.00 5.81
C THR A 175 -0.50 -24.42 4.70
N TRP A 176 -0.17 -24.68 3.43
CA TRP A 176 -0.95 -24.19 2.28
C TRP A 176 -2.34 -24.82 2.19
N ASN A 177 -2.47 -26.12 2.44
CA ASN A 177 -3.75 -26.79 2.45
C ASN A 177 -4.65 -26.27 3.56
N ALA A 178 -4.12 -26.12 4.77
CA ALA A 178 -4.87 -25.54 5.89
C ALA A 178 -5.27 -24.08 5.64
N LEU A 179 -4.41 -23.30 4.96
CA LEU A 179 -4.70 -21.92 4.56
C LEU A 179 -5.95 -21.90 3.65
N LYS A 180 -5.99 -22.73 2.61
CA LYS A 180 -7.15 -22.82 1.70
C LYS A 180 -8.41 -23.31 2.38
N GLU A 181 -8.29 -24.32 3.25
CA GLU A 181 -9.42 -24.85 4.03
C GLU A 181 -10.03 -23.75 4.92
N VAL A 182 -9.22 -23.10 5.76
CA VAL A 182 -9.70 -22.03 6.64
C VAL A 182 -10.23 -20.83 5.85
N THR A 183 -9.62 -20.50 4.69
CA THR A 183 -10.13 -19.45 3.80
C THR A 183 -11.54 -19.77 3.31
N SER A 184 -11.79 -21.02 2.85
CA SER A 184 -13.10 -21.42 2.33
C SER A 184 -14.18 -21.51 3.41
N GLU A 185 -13.83 -21.90 4.62
CA GLU A 185 -14.78 -22.08 5.74
C GLU A 185 -15.09 -20.78 6.48
N HIS A 186 -14.08 -19.92 6.66
CA HIS A 186 -14.15 -18.80 7.59
C HIS A 186 -13.74 -17.47 6.98
N GLY A 187 -12.98 -17.47 5.89
CA GLY A 187 -12.41 -16.26 5.30
C GLY A 187 -11.57 -15.47 6.33
N LEU A 188 -11.73 -14.15 6.31
CA LEU A 188 -11.07 -13.24 7.25
C LEU A 188 -12.03 -12.69 8.33
N HIS A 189 -13.08 -13.45 8.68
CA HIS A 189 -14.03 -13.02 9.70
C HIS A 189 -13.31 -12.70 11.02
N GLY A 190 -13.62 -11.56 11.63
CA GLY A 190 -12.99 -11.08 12.86
C GLY A 190 -11.67 -10.32 12.66
N VAL A 191 -11.11 -10.27 11.45
CA VAL A 191 -9.92 -9.45 11.15
C VAL A 191 -10.36 -8.04 10.77
N SER A 192 -9.80 -7.02 11.43
CA SER A 192 -10.12 -5.62 11.12
C SER A 192 -9.59 -5.21 9.74
N ALA A 193 -10.32 -4.30 9.09
CA ALA A 193 -9.96 -3.80 7.76
C ALA A 193 -8.59 -3.11 7.74
N GLU A 194 -8.22 -2.45 8.83
CA GLU A 194 -6.91 -1.81 9.00
C GLU A 194 -5.78 -2.85 8.98
N ARG A 195 -5.94 -3.98 9.69
CA ARG A 195 -4.93 -5.06 9.69
C ARG A 195 -4.80 -5.70 8.31
N ILE A 196 -5.93 -5.91 7.60
CA ILE A 196 -5.92 -6.42 6.22
C ILE A 196 -5.19 -5.45 5.30
N ARG A 197 -5.52 -4.16 5.38
CA ARG A 197 -4.84 -3.10 4.61
C ARG A 197 -3.33 -3.11 4.85
N ASP A 198 -2.91 -3.17 6.12
CA ASP A 198 -1.49 -3.09 6.48
C ASP A 198 -0.70 -4.29 5.92
N GLU A 199 -1.28 -5.49 5.88
CA GLU A 199 -0.67 -6.64 5.22
C GLU A 199 -0.62 -6.48 3.69
N LEU A 200 -1.69 -5.95 3.06
CA LEU A 200 -1.70 -5.65 1.62
C LEU A 200 -0.68 -4.56 1.25
N ASP A 201 -0.60 -3.48 2.03
CA ASP A 201 0.39 -2.43 1.83
C ASP A 201 1.80 -3.02 1.79
N ARG A 202 2.11 -3.89 2.76
CA ARG A 202 3.42 -4.58 2.83
C ARG A 202 3.64 -5.54 1.66
N MET A 203 2.62 -6.32 1.24
CA MET A 203 2.72 -7.18 0.07
C MET A 203 3.06 -6.40 -1.19
N LEU A 204 2.50 -5.21 -1.34
CA LEU A 204 2.70 -4.36 -2.51
C LEU A 204 4.03 -3.59 -2.47
N THR A 205 4.58 -3.28 -1.28
CA THR A 205 5.73 -2.38 -1.13
C THR A 205 7.02 -3.03 -0.64
N GLU A 206 6.96 -4.24 -0.09
CA GLU A 206 8.14 -4.90 0.50
C GLU A 206 8.80 -5.92 -0.44
N GLY A 207 8.37 -5.98 -1.69
CA GLY A 207 8.81 -6.94 -2.70
C GLY A 207 7.88 -8.14 -2.83
N GLY A 208 7.89 -8.77 -4.02
CA GLY A 208 7.05 -9.93 -4.32
C GLY A 208 5.57 -9.63 -4.57
N ALA A 209 5.20 -8.39 -4.93
CA ALA A 209 3.82 -7.96 -5.15
C ALA A 209 3.08 -8.87 -6.16
N ARG A 210 3.71 -9.22 -7.29
CA ARG A 210 3.16 -10.18 -8.25
C ARG A 210 2.82 -11.51 -7.58
N SER A 211 3.80 -12.13 -6.94
CA SER A 211 3.64 -13.44 -6.29
C SER A 211 2.62 -13.41 -5.15
N ALA A 212 2.50 -12.28 -4.43
CA ALA A 212 1.47 -12.11 -3.41
C ALA A 212 0.07 -12.13 -4.02
N MET A 213 -0.16 -11.41 -5.12
CA MET A 213 -1.47 -11.38 -5.79
C MET A 213 -1.81 -12.74 -6.40
N GLU A 214 -0.85 -13.44 -7.01
CA GLU A 214 -1.05 -14.80 -7.52
C GLU A 214 -1.49 -15.75 -6.40
N ARG A 215 -0.79 -15.75 -5.25
CA ARG A 215 -1.13 -16.61 -4.10
C ARG A 215 -2.46 -16.21 -3.44
N LEU A 216 -2.79 -14.92 -3.37
CA LEU A 216 -4.11 -14.49 -2.91
C LEU A 216 -5.22 -15.04 -3.82
N ALA A 217 -5.02 -15.03 -5.14
CA ALA A 217 -5.98 -15.58 -6.09
C ALA A 217 -6.10 -17.11 -5.99
N GLU A 218 -4.97 -17.83 -5.85
CA GLU A 218 -4.95 -19.29 -5.72
C GLU A 218 -5.57 -19.77 -4.41
N SER A 219 -5.51 -18.97 -3.37
CA SER A 219 -6.08 -19.30 -2.04
C SER A 219 -7.56 -18.95 -1.89
N GLY A 220 -8.14 -18.18 -2.81
CA GLY A 220 -9.49 -17.64 -2.68
C GLY A 220 -9.60 -16.39 -1.80
N LEU A 221 -8.50 -15.90 -1.25
CA LEU A 221 -8.50 -14.68 -0.42
C LEU A 221 -8.70 -13.42 -1.26
N LEU A 222 -8.27 -13.42 -2.53
CA LEU A 222 -8.42 -12.26 -3.41
C LEU A 222 -9.90 -11.92 -3.64
N GLU A 223 -10.74 -12.92 -3.87
CA GLU A 223 -12.18 -12.79 -4.07
C GLU A 223 -12.88 -12.20 -2.84
N ILE A 224 -12.37 -12.50 -1.65
CA ILE A 224 -12.90 -11.99 -0.37
C ILE A 224 -12.48 -10.54 -0.13
N ILE A 225 -11.22 -10.20 -0.41
CA ILE A 225 -10.63 -8.90 -0.03
C ILE A 225 -10.82 -7.87 -1.12
N LEU A 226 -10.51 -8.24 -2.37
CA LEU A 226 -10.47 -7.37 -3.55
C LEU A 226 -11.20 -8.04 -4.73
N PRO A 227 -12.53 -8.28 -4.63
CA PRO A 227 -13.30 -8.89 -5.71
C PRO A 227 -13.21 -8.08 -7.02
N GLU A 228 -12.93 -6.78 -6.92
CA GLU A 228 -12.73 -5.91 -8.08
C GLU A 228 -11.45 -6.28 -8.85
N VAL A 229 -10.40 -6.69 -8.15
CA VAL A 229 -9.14 -7.15 -8.74
C VAL A 229 -9.28 -8.60 -9.23
N ALA A 230 -9.96 -9.44 -8.47
CA ALA A 230 -10.26 -10.81 -8.90
C ALA A 230 -11.04 -10.86 -10.23
N ALA A 231 -11.92 -9.87 -10.46
CA ALA A 231 -12.70 -9.75 -11.69
C ALA A 231 -11.85 -9.40 -12.95
N LEU A 232 -10.56 -9.07 -12.82
CA LEU A 232 -9.67 -8.82 -13.95
C LEU A 232 -9.29 -10.13 -14.69
N ARG A 233 -9.41 -11.26 -14.02
CA ARG A 233 -9.04 -12.57 -14.54
C ARG A 233 -9.94 -12.96 -15.69
N GLY A 234 -9.33 -13.34 -16.83
CA GLY A 234 -10.06 -13.73 -18.03
C GLY A 234 -10.71 -12.59 -18.80
N VAL A 235 -10.47 -11.33 -18.46
CA VAL A 235 -10.94 -10.18 -19.23
C VAL A 235 -10.01 -9.97 -20.43
N PRO A 236 -10.47 -10.26 -21.68
CA PRO A 236 -9.62 -10.19 -22.85
C PRO A 236 -9.28 -8.75 -23.21
N GLN A 237 -8.11 -8.54 -23.78
CA GLN A 237 -7.63 -7.25 -24.30
C GLN A 237 -7.27 -7.36 -25.78
N PRO A 238 -7.21 -6.22 -26.55
CA PRO A 238 -6.72 -6.26 -27.93
C PRO A 238 -5.24 -6.65 -27.97
N GLU A 239 -4.90 -7.76 -28.62
CA GLU A 239 -3.53 -8.28 -28.75
C GLU A 239 -2.54 -7.26 -29.32
N THR A 240 -3.02 -6.33 -30.19
CA THR A 240 -2.17 -5.29 -30.79
C THR A 240 -1.55 -4.36 -29.74
N TYR A 241 -2.22 -4.13 -28.61
CA TYR A 241 -1.76 -3.24 -27.56
C TYR A 241 -1.31 -4.01 -26.31
N HIS A 242 -1.81 -5.24 -26.15
CA HIS A 242 -1.61 -6.07 -24.97
C HIS A 242 -1.26 -7.51 -25.39
N PRO A 243 -0.05 -7.72 -25.98
CA PRO A 243 0.39 -9.06 -26.41
C PRO A 243 0.64 -10.00 -25.22
N GLU A 244 0.67 -9.45 -24.00
CA GLU A 244 0.91 -10.17 -22.75
C GLU A 244 -0.26 -11.05 -22.30
N GLY A 245 -1.49 -10.79 -22.77
CA GLY A 245 -2.67 -11.57 -22.42
C GLY A 245 -3.84 -10.74 -21.87
N ASP A 246 -4.54 -11.28 -20.89
CA ASP A 246 -5.70 -10.64 -20.26
C ASP A 246 -5.32 -9.49 -19.30
N VAL A 247 -6.31 -8.76 -18.79
CA VAL A 247 -6.10 -7.61 -17.88
C VAL A 247 -5.40 -8.04 -16.58
N TRP A 248 -5.63 -9.26 -16.12
CA TRP A 248 -4.98 -9.80 -14.93
C TRP A 248 -3.48 -9.99 -15.13
N GLU A 249 -3.07 -10.64 -16.22
CA GLU A 249 -1.66 -10.87 -16.52
C GLU A 249 -0.93 -9.53 -16.75
N HIS A 250 -1.57 -8.57 -17.43
CA HIS A 250 -1.06 -7.21 -17.56
C HIS A 250 -0.79 -6.56 -16.18
N THR A 251 -1.79 -6.61 -15.29
CA THR A 251 -1.66 -6.08 -13.91
C THR A 251 -0.53 -6.77 -13.15
N LEU A 252 -0.41 -8.09 -13.25
CA LEU A 252 0.67 -8.84 -12.60
C LEU A 252 2.05 -8.45 -13.13
N ARG A 253 2.20 -8.17 -14.43
CA ARG A 253 3.45 -7.68 -15.01
C ARG A 253 3.81 -6.29 -14.48
N MET A 254 2.84 -5.38 -14.38
CA MET A 254 3.07 -4.07 -13.75
C MET A 254 3.57 -4.21 -12.32
N LEU A 255 2.96 -5.10 -11.51
CA LEU A 255 3.39 -5.35 -10.14
C LEU A 255 4.80 -5.94 -10.05
N ALA A 256 5.21 -6.74 -11.02
CA ALA A 256 6.58 -7.28 -11.09
C ALA A 256 7.63 -6.21 -11.43
N LEU A 257 7.22 -5.12 -12.08
CA LEU A 257 8.08 -3.99 -12.47
C LEU A 257 8.14 -2.87 -11.42
N LEU A 258 7.40 -2.99 -10.31
CA LEU A 258 7.48 -2.03 -9.21
C LEU A 258 8.92 -1.92 -8.70
N PRO A 259 9.41 -0.71 -8.39
CA PRO A 259 10.72 -0.54 -7.76
C PRO A 259 10.76 -1.21 -6.38
N ALA A 260 11.95 -1.46 -5.88
CA ALA A 260 12.10 -1.86 -4.49
C ALA A 260 11.58 -0.74 -3.58
N GLN A 261 10.64 -1.01 -2.70
CA GLN A 261 10.01 -0.02 -1.81
C GLN A 261 9.30 1.14 -2.56
N PRO A 262 8.33 0.85 -3.42
CA PRO A 262 7.59 1.89 -4.13
C PRO A 262 6.76 2.73 -3.15
N PRO A 263 6.44 4.00 -3.50
CA PRO A 263 5.38 4.72 -2.82
C PRO A 263 4.10 3.90 -2.81
N VAL A 264 3.44 3.81 -1.65
CA VAL A 264 2.26 2.96 -1.48
C VAL A 264 1.13 3.34 -2.44
N GLU A 265 0.98 4.64 -2.73
CA GLU A 265 -0.02 5.12 -3.68
C GLU A 265 0.25 4.65 -5.12
N LEU A 266 1.52 4.60 -5.53
CA LEU A 266 1.91 4.06 -6.84
C LEU A 266 1.61 2.57 -6.93
N ALA A 267 1.95 1.80 -5.89
CA ALA A 267 1.73 0.36 -5.87
C ALA A 267 0.23 0.01 -5.93
N TRP A 268 -0.61 0.73 -5.18
CA TRP A 268 -2.06 0.59 -5.27
C TRP A 268 -2.62 1.08 -6.60
N ALA A 269 -2.09 2.16 -7.17
CA ALA A 269 -2.51 2.63 -8.48
C ALA A 269 -2.17 1.60 -9.57
N ALA A 270 -0.99 0.98 -9.53
CA ALA A 270 -0.60 -0.09 -10.44
C ALA A 270 -1.54 -1.31 -10.33
N LEU A 271 -1.96 -1.68 -9.12
CA LEU A 271 -2.92 -2.77 -8.90
C LEU A 271 -4.33 -2.43 -9.41
N LEU A 272 -4.77 -1.17 -9.31
CA LEU A 272 -6.17 -0.76 -9.49
C LEU A 272 -6.44 0.02 -10.77
N HIS A 273 -5.41 0.41 -11.58
CA HIS A 273 -5.59 1.31 -12.73
C HIS A 273 -6.66 0.81 -13.71
N ASP A 274 -6.71 -0.48 -13.90
CA ASP A 274 -7.60 -1.16 -14.84
C ASP A 274 -8.82 -1.85 -14.21
N CYS A 275 -9.07 -1.68 -12.92
CA CYS A 275 -10.18 -2.34 -12.22
C CYS A 275 -11.58 -1.96 -12.79
N GLY A 276 -11.66 -0.89 -13.56
CA GLY A 276 -12.89 -0.50 -14.27
C GLY A 276 -13.15 -1.28 -15.56
N LYS A 277 -12.14 -1.94 -16.17
CA LYS A 277 -12.27 -2.65 -17.45
C LYS A 277 -13.35 -3.72 -17.47
N PRO A 278 -13.50 -4.60 -16.44
CA PRO A 278 -14.55 -5.62 -16.46
C PRO A 278 -15.96 -5.07 -16.58
N ARG A 279 -16.21 -3.85 -16.09
CA ARG A 279 -17.53 -3.20 -16.10
C ARG A 279 -17.79 -2.36 -17.35
N THR A 280 -16.76 -2.11 -18.16
CA THR A 280 -16.84 -1.21 -19.32
C THR A 280 -16.50 -1.89 -20.65
N ILE A 281 -16.24 -3.22 -20.60
CA ILE A 281 -15.92 -3.98 -21.79
C ILE A 281 -17.08 -3.97 -22.77
N THR A 282 -16.78 -3.68 -24.03
CA THR A 282 -17.74 -3.78 -25.15
C THR A 282 -17.09 -4.53 -26.30
N PHE A 283 -17.89 -5.38 -26.93
CA PHE A 283 -17.50 -6.19 -28.08
C PHE A 283 -18.24 -5.64 -29.31
N ALA A 284 -17.52 -4.95 -30.19
CA ALA A 284 -18.06 -4.47 -31.46
C ALA A 284 -17.12 -4.95 -32.61
N ASP A 285 -16.57 -4.03 -33.40
CA ASP A 285 -15.51 -4.28 -34.37
C ASP A 285 -14.17 -4.70 -33.69
N ARG A 286 -14.00 -4.24 -32.47
CA ARG A 286 -12.88 -4.57 -31.57
C ARG A 286 -13.29 -4.43 -30.10
N ILE A 287 -12.48 -4.98 -29.19
CA ILE A 287 -12.66 -4.82 -27.74
C ILE A 287 -12.35 -3.37 -27.36
N ARG A 288 -13.24 -2.74 -26.57
CA ARG A 288 -13.07 -1.37 -26.06
C ARG A 288 -13.48 -1.31 -24.60
N PHE A 289 -12.89 -0.35 -23.85
CA PHE A 289 -13.12 -0.09 -22.42
C PHE A 289 -13.39 1.40 -22.20
N HIS A 290 -14.53 1.89 -22.68
CA HIS A 290 -14.85 3.32 -22.60
C HIS A 290 -15.02 3.77 -21.15
N TYR A 291 -14.26 4.81 -20.76
CA TYR A 291 -14.32 5.42 -19.42
C TYR A 291 -13.98 4.47 -18.26
N HIS A 292 -13.20 3.41 -18.52
CA HIS A 292 -12.79 2.50 -17.45
C HIS A 292 -12.00 3.22 -16.35
N GLU A 293 -11.22 4.26 -16.71
CA GLU A 293 -10.50 5.11 -15.78
C GLU A 293 -11.43 5.84 -14.80
N LYS A 294 -12.61 6.28 -15.25
CA LYS A 294 -13.61 6.93 -14.39
C LYS A 294 -14.37 5.95 -13.52
N VAL A 295 -14.68 4.79 -14.06
CA VAL A 295 -15.26 3.70 -13.27
C VAL A 295 -14.26 3.22 -12.22
N GLY A 296 -12.97 3.05 -12.59
CA GLY A 296 -11.88 2.69 -11.70
C GLY A 296 -11.68 3.72 -10.58
N GLU A 297 -11.67 5.02 -10.89
CA GLU A 297 -11.62 6.11 -9.91
C GLU A 297 -12.69 5.97 -8.82
N ASN A 298 -13.94 5.73 -9.23
CA ASN A 298 -15.03 5.50 -8.29
C ASN A 298 -14.86 4.20 -7.48
N MET A 299 -14.34 3.14 -8.10
CA MET A 299 -14.06 1.88 -7.40
C MET A 299 -12.97 2.05 -6.34
N VAL A 300 -11.94 2.87 -6.59
CA VAL A 300 -10.92 3.21 -5.58
C VAL A 300 -11.53 3.83 -4.33
N HIS A 301 -12.51 4.73 -4.47
CA HIS A 301 -13.22 5.30 -3.32
C HIS A 301 -13.97 4.23 -2.51
N VAL A 302 -14.58 3.25 -3.17
CA VAL A 302 -15.28 2.14 -2.51
C VAL A 302 -14.30 1.22 -1.78
N ILE A 303 -13.23 0.80 -2.46
CA ILE A 303 -12.18 -0.07 -1.92
C ILE A 303 -11.48 0.62 -0.73
N GLY A 304 -11.10 1.88 -0.90
CA GLY A 304 -10.38 2.63 0.14
C GLY A 304 -11.21 2.81 1.41
N ARG A 305 -12.53 3.07 1.30
CA ARG A 305 -13.42 3.12 2.46
C ARG A 305 -13.58 1.75 3.11
N ARG A 306 -13.73 0.67 2.34
CA ARG A 306 -13.83 -0.71 2.83
C ARG A 306 -12.59 -1.11 3.61
N LEU A 307 -11.38 -0.75 3.11
CA LEU A 307 -10.10 -1.04 3.74
C LEU A 307 -9.64 0.04 4.73
N ARG A 308 -10.50 1.01 5.05
CA ARG A 308 -10.20 2.08 6.02
C ARG A 308 -8.92 2.88 5.68
N PHE A 309 -8.73 3.22 4.41
CA PHE A 309 -7.64 4.13 4.03
C PHE A 309 -7.89 5.54 4.57
N PRO A 310 -6.84 6.30 4.91
CA PRO A 310 -6.96 7.74 5.13
C PRO A 310 -7.50 8.43 3.87
N ASN A 311 -8.40 9.39 4.02
CA ASN A 311 -9.04 10.09 2.90
C ASN A 311 -8.01 10.64 1.91
N ARG A 312 -6.91 11.25 2.39
CA ARG A 312 -5.83 11.76 1.54
C ARG A 312 -5.25 10.67 0.62
N ARG A 313 -5.07 9.46 1.14
CA ARG A 313 -4.56 8.33 0.33
C ARG A 313 -5.58 7.91 -0.73
N ILE A 314 -6.87 7.84 -0.37
CA ILE A 314 -7.95 7.52 -1.31
C ILE A 314 -7.93 8.51 -2.48
N GLU A 315 -7.91 9.82 -2.19
CA GLU A 315 -7.92 10.87 -3.21
C GLU A 315 -6.71 10.77 -4.16
N ARG A 316 -5.51 10.50 -3.62
CA ARG A 316 -4.30 10.36 -4.43
C ARG A 316 -4.35 9.15 -5.36
N ILE A 317 -4.74 7.97 -4.85
CA ILE A 317 -4.87 6.76 -5.66
C ILE A 317 -5.98 6.94 -6.70
N ALA A 318 -7.13 7.51 -6.31
CA ALA A 318 -8.25 7.78 -7.21
C ALA A 318 -7.84 8.74 -8.34
N TRP A 319 -7.07 9.78 -8.00
CA TRP A 319 -6.54 10.72 -8.99
C TRP A 319 -5.59 10.02 -9.98
N LEU A 320 -4.68 9.16 -9.52
CA LEU A 320 -3.79 8.39 -10.39
C LEU A 320 -4.58 7.49 -11.33
N VAL A 321 -5.51 6.69 -10.80
CA VAL A 321 -6.37 5.79 -11.58
C VAL A 321 -7.26 6.57 -12.56
N GLY A 322 -7.88 7.67 -12.12
CA GLY A 322 -8.76 8.49 -12.96
C GLY A 322 -8.04 9.26 -14.09
N ASN A 323 -6.71 9.42 -13.99
CA ASN A 323 -5.92 10.19 -14.96
C ASN A 323 -4.90 9.35 -15.75
N HIS A 324 -4.77 8.01 -15.52
CA HIS A 324 -3.71 7.21 -16.15
C HIS A 324 -3.80 7.28 -17.69
N MET A 325 -5.00 7.26 -18.28
CA MET A 325 -5.19 7.41 -19.72
C MET A 325 -4.95 8.83 -20.24
N ARG A 326 -5.03 9.84 -19.36
CA ARG A 326 -4.96 11.24 -19.75
C ARG A 326 -3.55 11.68 -20.13
N LEU A 327 -2.52 10.96 -19.65
CA LEU A 327 -1.14 11.25 -20.00
C LEU A 327 -0.91 11.17 -21.53
N ALA A 328 -1.58 10.26 -22.22
CA ALA A 328 -1.47 10.10 -23.68
C ALA A 328 -1.85 11.39 -24.46
N ALA A 329 -2.74 12.19 -23.91
CA ALA A 329 -3.14 13.45 -24.53
C ALA A 329 -2.24 14.65 -24.16
N LEU A 330 -1.22 14.45 -23.30
CA LEU A 330 -0.40 15.53 -22.75
C LEU A 330 0.31 16.37 -23.83
N PRO A 331 0.92 15.78 -24.89
CA PRO A 331 1.58 16.55 -25.95
C PRO A 331 0.64 17.47 -26.72
N ASP A 332 -0.62 17.07 -26.89
CA ASP A 332 -1.63 17.80 -27.66
C ASP A 332 -2.46 18.79 -26.82
N MET A 333 -2.22 18.83 -25.50
CA MET A 333 -2.91 19.78 -24.63
C MET A 333 -2.45 21.22 -24.91
N ARG A 334 -3.37 22.17 -24.81
CA ARG A 334 -3.02 23.60 -24.76
C ARG A 334 -2.08 23.87 -23.57
N GLU A 335 -1.15 24.79 -23.76
CA GLU A 335 -0.05 25.03 -22.83
C GLU A 335 -0.51 25.30 -21.38
N GLY A 336 -1.52 26.14 -21.18
CA GLY A 336 -2.05 26.43 -19.86
C GLY A 336 -2.63 25.20 -19.15
N ARG A 337 -3.37 24.36 -19.89
CA ARG A 337 -3.94 23.11 -19.38
C ARG A 337 -2.85 22.09 -19.06
N ARG A 338 -1.83 22.02 -19.93
CA ARG A 338 -0.66 21.14 -19.77
C ARG A 338 0.13 21.51 -18.52
N LYS A 339 0.51 22.80 -18.37
CA LYS A 339 1.20 23.31 -17.17
C LYS A 339 0.44 22.98 -15.90
N ARG A 340 -0.85 23.28 -15.88
CA ARG A 340 -1.68 23.00 -14.72
C ARG A 340 -1.75 21.50 -14.38
N PHE A 341 -1.82 20.63 -15.39
CA PHE A 341 -1.85 19.19 -15.17
C PHE A 341 -0.49 18.66 -14.68
N ALA A 342 0.61 19.14 -15.27
CA ALA A 342 1.96 18.74 -14.88
C ALA A 342 2.40 19.27 -13.49
N THR A 343 1.73 20.30 -12.97
CA THR A 343 1.99 20.83 -11.61
C THR A 343 1.13 20.20 -10.51
N GLU A 344 0.27 19.25 -10.84
CA GLU A 344 -0.44 18.46 -9.83
C GLU A 344 0.58 17.66 -8.99
N PRO A 345 0.44 17.63 -7.66
CA PRO A 345 1.44 16.99 -6.76
C PRO A 345 1.74 15.54 -7.09
N ASP A 346 0.75 14.80 -7.60
CA ASP A 346 0.88 13.38 -7.93
C ASP A 346 1.25 13.13 -9.41
N PHE A 347 1.52 14.19 -10.20
CA PHE A 347 1.91 14.04 -11.60
C PHE A 347 3.20 13.21 -11.80
N PRO A 348 4.26 13.37 -10.98
CA PRO A 348 5.44 12.49 -11.09
C PRO A 348 5.10 11.00 -10.87
N LEU A 349 4.18 10.68 -9.96
CA LEU A 349 3.70 9.31 -9.76
C LEU A 349 2.86 8.81 -10.95
N LEU A 350 2.11 9.69 -11.60
CA LEU A 350 1.36 9.36 -12.81
C LEU A 350 2.29 9.03 -13.98
N VAL A 351 3.39 9.77 -14.14
CA VAL A 351 4.42 9.47 -15.15
C VAL A 351 5.08 8.13 -14.87
N GLU A 352 5.34 7.83 -13.60
CA GLU A 352 5.89 6.52 -13.23
C GLU A 352 4.88 5.38 -13.43
N LEU A 353 3.60 5.59 -13.13
CA LEU A 353 2.53 4.63 -13.43
C LEU A 353 2.46 4.33 -14.92
N ALA A 354 2.51 5.36 -15.78
CA ALA A 354 2.53 5.19 -17.22
C ALA A 354 3.80 4.47 -17.72
N ARG A 355 4.94 4.67 -17.06
CA ARG A 355 6.17 3.91 -17.36
C ARG A 355 5.98 2.41 -17.09
N LEU A 356 5.38 2.06 -15.95
CA LEU A 356 5.09 0.67 -15.59
C LEU A 356 4.11 0.05 -16.58
N ASP A 357 3.05 0.77 -16.95
CA ASP A 357 2.03 0.35 -17.92
C ASP A 357 2.64 0.10 -19.30
N SER A 358 3.41 1.05 -19.83
CA SER A 358 4.11 0.88 -21.11
C SER A 358 5.07 -0.32 -21.12
N LEU A 359 5.87 -0.49 -20.06
CA LEU A 359 6.81 -1.61 -19.95
C LEU A 359 6.12 -2.97 -19.83
N SER A 360 4.92 -3.00 -19.24
CA SER A 360 4.14 -4.24 -19.10
C SER A 360 3.41 -4.63 -20.38
N SER A 361 3.28 -3.74 -21.35
CA SER A 361 2.56 -3.91 -22.61
C SER A 361 3.51 -3.83 -23.83
N HIS A 362 3.53 -2.73 -24.53
CA HIS A 362 4.26 -2.56 -25.81
C HIS A 362 5.73 -2.09 -25.66
N GLY A 363 6.14 -1.62 -24.48
CA GLY A 363 7.52 -1.20 -24.17
C GLY A 363 7.93 0.18 -24.71
N ASP A 364 7.04 0.93 -25.39
CA ASP A 364 7.34 2.26 -25.89
C ASP A 364 7.29 3.30 -24.76
N LEU A 365 8.44 3.91 -24.46
CA LEU A 365 8.60 4.93 -23.41
C LEU A 365 8.63 6.37 -23.94
N SER A 366 8.42 6.60 -25.23
CA SER A 366 8.53 7.91 -25.86
C SER A 366 7.65 8.97 -25.17
N LEU A 367 6.42 8.62 -24.82
CA LEU A 367 5.50 9.49 -24.08
C LEU A 367 6.00 9.78 -22.65
N VAL A 368 6.54 8.79 -21.99
CA VAL A 368 7.08 8.92 -20.61
C VAL A 368 8.29 9.86 -20.61
N GLU A 369 9.21 9.65 -21.55
CA GLU A 369 10.37 10.52 -21.74
C GLU A 369 9.97 11.95 -22.07
N TRP A 370 9.00 12.10 -22.96
CA TRP A 370 8.45 13.42 -23.29
C TRP A 370 7.87 14.10 -22.04
N ALA A 371 7.07 13.39 -21.24
CA ALA A 371 6.45 13.92 -20.03
C ALA A 371 7.49 14.32 -18.96
N ARG A 372 8.56 13.53 -18.80
CA ARG A 372 9.69 13.83 -17.90
C ARG A 372 10.44 15.10 -18.37
N ASN A 373 10.80 15.15 -19.65
CA ASN A 373 11.48 16.32 -20.21
C ASN A 373 10.64 17.59 -20.06
N TYR A 374 9.32 17.47 -20.25
CA TYR A 374 8.42 18.59 -20.04
C TYR A 374 8.39 19.02 -18.57
N LEU A 375 8.29 18.07 -17.64
CA LEU A 375 8.34 18.37 -16.20
C LEU A 375 9.66 19.06 -15.80
N ASP A 376 10.79 18.57 -16.29
CA ASP A 376 12.12 19.13 -16.03
C ASP A 376 12.30 20.52 -16.65
N SER A 377 11.57 20.84 -17.73
CA SER A 377 11.57 22.17 -18.35
C SER A 377 10.77 23.22 -17.57
N LEU A 378 9.90 22.78 -16.64
CA LEU A 378 9.15 23.70 -15.81
C LEU A 378 10.05 24.31 -14.73
N PRO A 379 9.99 25.63 -14.47
CA PRO A 379 10.80 26.26 -13.45
C PRO A 379 10.52 25.63 -12.07
N PRO A 380 11.53 25.15 -11.34
CA PRO A 380 11.35 24.42 -10.07
C PRO A 380 10.72 25.25 -8.95
N GLU A 381 10.78 26.58 -9.03
CA GLU A 381 10.36 27.50 -7.97
C GLU A 381 9.18 28.42 -8.35
N GLN A 382 8.59 28.27 -9.55
CA GLN A 382 7.41 29.06 -9.89
C GLN A 382 6.15 28.23 -9.65
N PRO A 383 5.50 28.39 -8.47
CA PRO A 383 4.13 27.95 -8.33
C PRO A 383 3.33 28.62 -9.44
N LEU A 384 2.36 27.90 -10.02
CA LEU A 384 1.44 28.50 -10.97
C LEU A 384 1.01 29.89 -10.45
N PRO A 385 1.05 30.94 -11.28
CA PRO A 385 0.62 32.26 -10.86
C PRO A 385 -0.78 32.16 -10.26
N ARG A 386 -1.01 32.84 -9.16
CA ARG A 386 -2.31 32.83 -8.49
C ARG A 386 -3.39 33.24 -9.48
N PRO A 387 -4.57 32.58 -9.47
CA PRO A 387 -5.68 33.00 -10.29
C PRO A 387 -5.99 34.48 -10.09
N LEU A 388 -6.00 35.25 -11.17
CA LEU A 388 -6.35 36.67 -11.16
C LEU A 388 -7.85 36.88 -10.99
N VAL A 389 -8.67 35.92 -11.45
CA VAL A 389 -10.11 35.90 -11.25
C VAL A 389 -10.44 34.91 -10.15
N THR A 390 -11.20 35.35 -9.18
CA THR A 390 -11.56 34.58 -7.97
C THR A 390 -13.05 34.23 -7.94
N GLY A 391 -13.42 33.41 -6.97
CA GLY A 391 -14.82 33.10 -6.73
C GLY A 391 -15.69 34.32 -6.40
N ASP A 392 -15.13 35.32 -5.74
CA ASP A 392 -15.88 36.54 -5.40
C ASP A 392 -16.16 37.41 -6.64
N ASP A 393 -15.27 37.37 -7.63
CA ASP A 393 -15.50 38.02 -8.90
C ASP A 393 -16.70 37.42 -9.64
N LEU A 394 -16.80 36.08 -9.66
CA LEU A 394 -17.93 35.39 -10.29
C LEU A 394 -19.25 35.63 -9.56
N LYS A 395 -19.23 35.76 -8.23
CA LYS A 395 -20.41 36.16 -7.45
C LYS A 395 -20.88 37.57 -7.83
N GLN A 396 -19.93 38.51 -7.98
CA GLN A 396 -20.25 39.88 -8.43
C GLN A 396 -20.81 39.93 -9.85
N LEU A 397 -20.49 38.93 -10.68
CA LEU A 397 -21.06 38.74 -12.01
C LEU A 397 -22.43 38.05 -12.01
N GLY A 398 -22.98 37.73 -10.82
CA GLY A 398 -24.30 37.13 -10.68
C GLY A 398 -24.34 35.59 -10.81
N LEU A 399 -23.19 34.92 -10.90
CA LEU A 399 -23.15 33.45 -10.98
C LEU A 399 -23.30 32.85 -9.58
N PRO A 400 -24.30 31.99 -9.32
CA PRO A 400 -24.43 31.29 -8.05
C PRO A 400 -23.38 30.19 -7.91
N PRO A 401 -22.89 29.89 -6.69
CA PRO A 401 -21.97 28.78 -6.46
C PRO A 401 -22.55 27.43 -6.90
N GLY A 402 -21.77 26.67 -7.68
CA GLY A 402 -22.18 25.38 -8.22
C GLY A 402 -21.10 24.71 -9.06
N PRO A 403 -21.39 23.57 -9.71
CA PRO A 403 -20.44 22.86 -10.58
C PRO A 403 -19.87 23.75 -11.71
N VAL A 404 -20.71 24.56 -12.35
CA VAL A 404 -20.33 25.51 -13.42
C VAL A 404 -19.32 26.55 -12.92
N TYR A 405 -19.47 26.96 -11.66
CA TYR A 405 -18.58 27.92 -11.01
C TYR A 405 -17.13 27.41 -10.93
N ARG A 406 -16.96 26.17 -10.52
CA ARG A 406 -15.64 25.51 -10.42
C ARG A 406 -15.01 25.35 -11.81
N GLU A 407 -15.81 24.94 -12.77
CA GLU A 407 -15.36 24.76 -14.14
C GLU A 407 -14.92 26.07 -14.79
N LEU A 408 -15.69 27.13 -14.60
CA LEU A 408 -15.37 28.45 -15.14
C LEU A 408 -14.08 29.02 -14.53
N LEU A 409 -13.90 28.93 -13.21
CA LEU A 409 -12.66 29.35 -12.55
C LEU A 409 -11.46 28.57 -13.07
N ARG A 410 -11.62 27.26 -13.28
CA ARG A 410 -10.57 26.41 -13.85
C ARG A 410 -10.20 26.87 -15.26
N THR A 411 -11.18 27.10 -16.12
CA THR A 411 -10.96 27.50 -17.51
C THR A 411 -10.33 28.90 -17.57
N LEU A 412 -10.77 29.83 -16.74
CA LEU A 412 -10.17 31.18 -16.65
C LEU A 412 -8.70 31.10 -16.20
N HIS A 413 -8.37 30.26 -15.24
CA HIS A 413 -6.97 30.06 -14.84
C HIS A 413 -6.14 29.44 -15.96
N GLU A 414 -6.67 28.49 -16.71
CA GLU A 414 -5.99 27.90 -17.89
C GLU A 414 -5.71 28.99 -18.94
N HIS A 415 -6.66 29.87 -19.25
CA HIS A 415 -6.46 31.00 -20.15
C HIS A 415 -5.44 32.04 -19.63
N GLN A 416 -5.42 32.28 -18.32
CA GLN A 416 -4.37 33.11 -17.71
C GLN A 416 -2.98 32.49 -17.93
N LEU A 417 -2.84 31.17 -17.73
CA LEU A 417 -1.58 30.44 -17.94
C LEU A 417 -1.15 30.42 -19.42
N GLU A 418 -2.11 30.51 -20.36
CA GLU A 418 -1.86 30.64 -21.79
C GLU A 418 -1.51 32.07 -22.20
N GLY A 419 -1.56 33.03 -21.26
CA GLY A 419 -1.30 34.45 -21.56
C GLY A 419 -2.43 35.16 -22.25
N CYS A 420 -3.66 34.58 -22.32
CA CYS A 420 -4.82 35.21 -22.93
C CYS A 420 -5.24 36.49 -22.20
N PHE A 421 -4.84 36.65 -20.93
CA PHE A 421 -4.95 37.88 -20.16
C PHE A 421 -3.89 37.92 -19.06
N SER A 422 -3.50 39.15 -18.67
CA SER A 422 -2.45 39.38 -17.67
C SER A 422 -2.95 40.24 -16.52
N THR A 423 -4.16 40.75 -16.57
CA THR A 423 -4.76 41.57 -15.50
C THR A 423 -6.11 41.01 -15.06
N ARG A 424 -6.46 41.25 -13.79
CA ARG A 424 -7.79 40.86 -13.24
C ARG A 424 -8.94 41.46 -14.05
N LYS A 425 -8.80 42.72 -14.53
CA LYS A 425 -9.84 43.40 -15.35
C LYS A 425 -10.13 42.66 -16.64
N GLU A 426 -9.05 42.25 -17.36
CA GLU A 426 -9.17 41.47 -18.60
C GLU A 426 -9.80 40.08 -18.31
N GLY A 427 -9.38 39.42 -17.25
CA GLY A 427 -9.94 38.13 -16.83
C GLY A 427 -11.43 38.21 -16.48
N ILE A 428 -11.88 39.28 -15.81
CA ILE A 428 -13.30 39.52 -15.53
C ILE A 428 -14.08 39.78 -16.83
N ALA A 429 -13.50 40.49 -17.79
CA ALA A 429 -14.11 40.70 -19.09
C ALA A 429 -14.30 39.38 -19.87
N LEU A 430 -13.28 38.50 -19.83
CA LEU A 430 -13.37 37.18 -20.42
C LEU A 430 -14.43 36.32 -19.72
N ALA A 431 -14.48 36.37 -18.37
CA ALA A 431 -15.49 35.66 -17.59
C ALA A 431 -16.93 36.06 -17.99
N ARG A 432 -17.20 37.36 -18.21
CA ARG A 432 -18.50 37.85 -18.69
C ARG A 432 -18.87 37.28 -20.05
N LYS A 433 -17.91 37.22 -20.97
CA LYS A 433 -18.12 36.65 -22.31
C LYS A 433 -18.50 35.20 -22.25
N MET A 434 -17.75 34.41 -21.45
CA MET A 434 -18.02 33.00 -21.27
C MET A 434 -19.36 32.72 -20.58
N LEU A 435 -19.75 33.56 -19.61
CA LEU A 435 -21.07 33.48 -18.98
C LEU A 435 -22.20 33.74 -19.94
N ALA A 436 -22.05 34.71 -20.86
CA ALA A 436 -23.06 35.02 -21.88
C ALA A 436 -23.26 33.86 -22.88
N GLU A 437 -22.22 33.07 -23.12
CA GLU A 437 -22.26 31.86 -23.97
C GLU A 437 -22.96 30.68 -23.28
N ILE A 438 -22.82 30.57 -21.95
CA ILE A 438 -23.41 29.50 -21.14
C ILE A 438 -24.87 29.76 -20.78
N THR A 439 -25.25 31.04 -20.63
CA THR A 439 -26.62 31.48 -20.31
C THR A 439 -27.21 32.20 -21.54
N PRO A 440 -27.91 31.50 -22.43
CA PRO A 440 -28.56 32.18 -23.53
C PRO A 440 -29.57 33.21 -22.99
N PRO A 441 -29.74 34.37 -23.64
CA PRO A 441 -30.71 35.38 -23.22
C PRO A 441 -32.10 34.76 -23.10
N PRO A 442 -32.90 35.18 -22.11
CA PRO A 442 -34.27 34.70 -21.98
C PRO A 442 -34.96 34.99 -23.30
N GLY A 443 -35.33 33.90 -24.00
CA GLY A 443 -36.03 34.01 -25.24
C GLY A 443 -37.29 34.85 -25.06
N ASP A 444 -37.47 35.86 -25.94
CA ASP A 444 -38.71 36.57 -26.11
C ASP A 444 -39.85 35.54 -26.26
N ARG A 445 -40.63 35.38 -25.22
CA ARG A 445 -41.89 34.66 -25.33
C ARG A 445 -42.89 35.66 -25.88
N GLY A 446 -42.93 35.74 -27.23
CA GLY A 446 -44.07 36.30 -27.92
C GLY A 446 -45.27 35.35 -27.85
#